data_1b87b278ac11b3a6b1ab9bd05764f998
#
_entry.id   1b87b278ac11b3a6b1ab9bd05764f998
#
_cell.length_a   1.000
_cell.length_b   1.000
_cell.length_c   1.000
_cell.angle_alpha   90.00
_cell.angle_beta   90.00
_cell.angle_gamma   90.00
#
_symmetry.space_group_name_H-M   'P 1'
#
loop_
_entity.id
_entity.type
_entity.pdbx_description
1 polymer ?
#
loop_
_entity_poly.entity_id
_entity_poly.type
_entity_poly.pdbx_seq_one_letter_code
_entity_poly.pdbx_strand_id
1 'polypeptide(L)'
;MSTVADAILAPDGASLRSAPVVKLMQAGDEARWDRFVLDCPEATFFHRAGWKAVIERSFGHRTWFLYAEADGKIEGVLCLAEIKSRLFGHSLSSLPFCVYGGIAALNDASRNALDRHAQELAASLKVGHLEYRNQEPRHADWKSKELYVTFRKEILPDPEQNMLAIPKKQRAMVRKGIKAGLQCEIDDNVDRLFTAYATSVHRLGTPVFSKKYFHTLKDVFGDDCEIQTITNQGRIVSSVLSFYFRDQVLPYYGGGMDEARAVAGNDFMYWELMRRACEKGYKVFDFGRSKLGTGAFDFKKNWGFAPQSLYYEYQLHRSTEMPDNNPLNPKFRLFVKMWQFLPMPVATALGPHIVKNLG
;
A
#
# COMPACT_ATOMS: atom_id res chain seq x y z
N MET A 1 58.05 -48.41 -13.94
CA MET A 1 57.17 -48.01 -12.88
C MET A 1 56.73 -46.62 -13.19
N SER A 2 55.57 -46.47 -13.80
CA SER A 2 55.04 -45.18 -14.28
C SER A 2 53.90 -44.78 -13.33
N THR A 3 54.06 -43.64 -12.65
CA THR A 3 53.03 -43.03 -11.79
C THR A 3 52.15 -42.12 -12.63
N VAL A 4 50.92 -42.52 -12.81
CA VAL A 4 49.87 -41.73 -13.42
C VAL A 4 49.40 -40.68 -12.34
N ALA A 5 49.56 -39.43 -12.64
CA ALA A 5 49.01 -38.35 -11.84
C ALA A 5 47.56 -38.14 -12.28
N ASP A 6 46.60 -38.42 -11.38
CA ASP A 6 45.19 -38.12 -11.54
C ASP A 6 45.00 -36.59 -11.51
N ALA A 7 44.61 -36.02 -12.66
CA ALA A 7 44.13 -34.67 -12.75
C ALA A 7 42.67 -34.63 -12.28
N ILE A 8 42.45 -34.06 -11.11
CA ILE A 8 41.10 -33.70 -10.62
C ILE A 8 40.62 -32.54 -11.46
N LEU A 9 39.67 -32.79 -12.35
CA LEU A 9 38.89 -31.80 -13.06
C LEU A 9 38.02 -31.05 -12.06
N ALA A 10 38.27 -29.73 -11.92
CA ALA A 10 37.36 -28.82 -11.22
C ALA A 10 36.04 -28.70 -12.01
N PRO A 11 34.87 -28.67 -11.34
CA PRO A 11 33.59 -28.50 -12.05
C PRO A 11 33.43 -27.09 -12.59
N ASP A 12 32.91 -27.07 -13.77
CA ASP A 12 32.38 -25.99 -14.62
C ASP A 12 32.31 -24.55 -14.07
N GLY A 13 32.89 -23.68 -14.86
CA GLY A 13 32.75 -22.21 -15.02
C GLY A 13 31.51 -21.49 -14.48
N ALA A 14 31.34 -21.49 -13.17
CA ALA A 14 30.52 -20.51 -12.52
C ALA A 14 31.29 -19.15 -12.63
N SER A 15 30.92 -18.31 -13.59
CA SER A 15 31.32 -16.91 -13.61
C SER A 15 31.10 -16.34 -12.20
N LEU A 16 32.18 -15.91 -11.53
CA LEU A 16 32.09 -15.24 -10.24
C LEU A 16 31.20 -13.99 -10.42
N ARG A 17 29.94 -14.10 -10.04
CA ARG A 17 29.04 -12.93 -10.04
C ARG A 17 29.65 -11.86 -9.14
N SER A 18 29.67 -10.62 -9.62
CA SER A 18 30.14 -9.49 -8.83
C SER A 18 29.23 -9.31 -7.61
N ALA A 19 29.80 -8.95 -6.47
CA ALA A 19 29.03 -8.62 -5.29
C ALA A 19 28.10 -7.43 -5.60
N PRO A 20 26.81 -7.46 -5.16
CA PRO A 20 25.90 -6.37 -5.44
C PRO A 20 26.33 -5.07 -4.77
N VAL A 21 26.29 -3.97 -5.52
CA VAL A 21 26.58 -2.62 -5.04
C VAL A 21 25.26 -1.88 -4.84
N VAL A 22 25.05 -1.32 -3.65
CA VAL A 22 23.86 -0.50 -3.36
C VAL A 22 24.06 0.91 -3.86
N LYS A 23 23.09 1.40 -4.62
CA LYS A 23 23.08 2.74 -5.22
C LYS A 23 21.77 3.46 -4.88
N LEU A 24 21.82 4.79 -4.82
CA LEU A 24 20.65 5.64 -4.71
C LEU A 24 20.10 5.92 -6.11
N MET A 25 18.79 5.73 -6.31
CA MET A 25 18.11 6.06 -7.57
C MET A 25 18.29 7.53 -7.92
N GLN A 26 18.79 7.80 -9.12
CA GLN A 26 18.97 9.13 -9.68
C GLN A 26 17.90 9.43 -10.73
N ALA A 27 17.78 10.70 -11.11
CA ALA A 27 16.95 11.09 -12.26
C ALA A 27 17.41 10.34 -13.53
N GLY A 28 16.47 9.69 -14.21
CA GLY A 28 16.73 8.84 -15.38
C GLY A 28 16.80 7.34 -15.09
N ASP A 29 16.86 6.93 -13.81
CA ASP A 29 16.82 5.52 -13.43
C ASP A 29 15.38 4.95 -13.39
N GLU A 30 14.35 5.79 -13.44
CA GLU A 30 12.96 5.41 -13.20
C GLU A 30 12.49 4.28 -14.13
N ALA A 31 12.86 4.34 -15.40
CA ALA A 31 12.43 3.34 -16.40
C ALA A 31 13.07 1.95 -16.15
N ARG A 32 14.38 1.92 -15.78
CA ARG A 32 15.07 0.65 -15.47
C ARG A 32 14.63 0.10 -14.11
N TRP A 33 14.33 0.98 -13.15
CA TRP A 33 13.77 0.63 -11.86
C TRP A 33 12.38 0.00 -12.01
N ASP A 34 11.45 0.66 -12.73
CA ASP A 34 10.07 0.16 -12.91
C ASP A 34 10.03 -1.13 -13.74
N ARG A 35 10.98 -1.33 -14.68
CA ARG A 35 11.13 -2.62 -15.37
C ARG A 35 11.49 -3.74 -14.38
N PHE A 36 12.48 -3.51 -13.51
CA PHE A 36 12.81 -4.45 -12.45
C PHE A 36 11.59 -4.74 -11.55
N VAL A 37 10.87 -3.70 -11.13
CA VAL A 37 9.68 -3.82 -10.29
C VAL A 37 8.58 -4.62 -10.99
N LEU A 38 8.41 -4.51 -12.31
CA LEU A 38 7.46 -5.31 -13.07
C LEU A 38 7.86 -6.79 -13.14
N ASP A 39 9.14 -7.09 -13.21
CA ASP A 39 9.65 -8.46 -13.40
C ASP A 39 9.90 -9.20 -12.07
N CYS A 40 10.19 -8.49 -10.97
CA CYS A 40 10.51 -9.10 -9.68
C CYS A 40 9.23 -9.61 -8.96
N PRO A 41 9.09 -10.93 -8.69
CA PRO A 41 7.87 -11.48 -8.07
C PRO A 41 7.50 -10.89 -6.72
N GLU A 42 8.50 -10.51 -5.91
CA GLU A 42 8.31 -9.92 -4.58
C GLU A 42 7.89 -8.44 -4.63
N ALA A 43 8.14 -7.75 -5.75
CA ALA A 43 7.78 -6.36 -5.87
C ALA A 43 6.27 -6.19 -6.03
N THR A 44 5.77 -5.09 -5.47
CA THR A 44 4.37 -4.69 -5.51
C THR A 44 4.24 -3.33 -6.18
N PHE A 45 3.01 -2.86 -6.41
CA PHE A 45 2.74 -1.50 -6.87
C PHE A 45 3.48 -0.44 -6.05
N PHE A 46 3.69 -0.69 -4.75
CA PHE A 46 4.32 0.26 -3.83
C PHE A 46 5.85 0.33 -3.96
N HIS A 47 6.46 -0.51 -4.81
CA HIS A 47 7.88 -0.41 -5.16
C HIS A 47 8.13 0.43 -6.41
N ARG A 48 7.09 0.91 -7.11
CA ARG A 48 7.25 1.74 -8.31
C ARG A 48 7.98 3.05 -8.01
N ALA A 49 8.84 3.47 -8.94
CA ALA A 49 9.65 4.70 -8.85
C ALA A 49 8.79 5.95 -8.59
N GLY A 50 7.59 5.99 -9.16
CA GLY A 50 6.65 7.10 -9.01
C GLY A 50 6.31 7.46 -7.56
N TRP A 51 6.39 6.51 -6.63
CA TRP A 51 6.14 6.79 -5.22
C TRP A 51 7.12 7.78 -4.60
N LYS A 52 8.36 7.89 -5.15
CA LYS A 52 9.30 8.95 -4.74
C LYS A 52 8.67 10.32 -4.92
N ALA A 53 8.19 10.60 -6.12
CA ALA A 53 7.54 11.89 -6.44
C ALA A 53 6.27 12.10 -5.60
N VAL A 54 5.46 11.07 -5.37
CA VAL A 54 4.26 11.15 -4.54
C VAL A 54 4.59 11.58 -3.11
N ILE A 55 5.57 10.94 -2.48
CA ILE A 55 5.95 11.22 -1.08
C ILE A 55 6.57 12.61 -0.96
N GLU A 56 7.49 12.96 -1.85
CA GLU A 56 8.18 14.26 -1.81
C GLU A 56 7.24 15.43 -2.12
N ARG A 57 6.42 15.33 -3.19
CA ARG A 57 5.52 16.41 -3.63
C ARG A 57 4.33 16.61 -2.70
N SER A 58 3.81 15.53 -2.07
CA SER A 58 2.60 15.61 -1.25
C SER A 58 2.89 15.91 0.21
N PHE A 59 3.98 15.40 0.76
CA PHE A 59 4.27 15.46 2.19
C PHE A 59 5.55 16.22 2.53
N GLY A 60 6.45 16.41 1.56
CA GLY A 60 7.76 17.03 1.77
C GLY A 60 8.74 16.14 2.54
N HIS A 61 8.48 14.84 2.62
CA HIS A 61 9.38 13.90 3.27
C HIS A 61 10.56 13.59 2.37
N ARG A 62 11.74 13.48 2.96
CA ARG A 62 12.95 13.04 2.26
C ARG A 62 12.87 11.55 1.98
N THR A 63 13.29 11.12 0.81
CA THR A 63 13.24 9.72 0.38
C THR A 63 14.61 9.17 0.00
N TRP A 64 14.80 7.87 0.18
CA TRP A 64 15.94 7.10 -0.29
C TRP A 64 15.41 5.88 -1.03
N PHE A 65 15.43 5.94 -2.36
CA PHE A 65 15.10 4.83 -3.21
C PHE A 65 16.39 4.13 -3.58
N LEU A 66 16.65 2.99 -2.94
CA LEU A 66 17.89 2.24 -3.03
C LEU A 66 17.71 1.04 -3.97
N TYR A 67 18.72 0.76 -4.78
CA TYR A 67 18.77 -0.48 -5.55
C TYR A 67 20.12 -1.16 -5.42
N ALA A 68 20.10 -2.50 -5.41
CA ALA A 68 21.27 -3.34 -5.49
C ALA A 68 21.51 -3.68 -6.96
N GLU A 69 22.73 -3.44 -7.44
CA GLU A 69 23.14 -3.69 -8.82
C GLU A 69 24.33 -4.64 -8.85
N ALA A 70 24.22 -5.68 -9.67
CA ALA A 70 25.33 -6.57 -10.03
C ALA A 70 25.37 -6.73 -11.55
N ASP A 71 26.55 -6.73 -12.12
CA ASP A 71 26.79 -6.90 -13.57
C ASP A 71 25.93 -5.94 -14.44
N GLY A 72 25.73 -4.69 -13.96
CA GLY A 72 24.94 -3.67 -14.65
C GLY A 72 23.42 -3.84 -14.58
N LYS A 73 22.91 -4.84 -13.83
CA LYS A 73 21.48 -5.12 -13.68
C LYS A 73 21.02 -4.86 -12.25
N ILE A 74 19.83 -4.29 -12.12
CA ILE A 74 19.15 -4.19 -10.82
C ILE A 74 18.68 -5.58 -10.41
N GLU A 75 19.06 -6.00 -9.21
CA GLU A 75 18.67 -7.29 -8.61
C GLU A 75 17.85 -7.14 -7.33
N GLY A 76 17.69 -5.92 -6.83
CA GLY A 76 16.83 -5.62 -5.68
C GLY A 76 16.57 -4.13 -5.55
N VAL A 77 15.44 -3.79 -4.93
CA VAL A 77 15.02 -2.42 -4.65
C VAL A 77 14.46 -2.27 -3.25
N LEU A 78 14.62 -1.08 -2.68
CA LEU A 78 14.06 -0.69 -1.40
C LEU A 78 13.67 0.79 -1.42
N CYS A 79 12.40 1.06 -1.16
CA CYS A 79 11.85 2.42 -1.09
C CYS A 79 11.78 2.87 0.37
N LEU A 80 12.54 3.87 0.77
CA LEU A 80 12.54 4.41 2.12
C LEU A 80 12.14 5.89 2.13
N ALA A 81 11.42 6.30 3.19
CA ALA A 81 11.15 7.70 3.46
C ALA A 81 11.35 8.03 4.95
N GLU A 82 11.88 9.22 5.21
CA GLU A 82 12.12 9.76 6.54
C GLU A 82 10.89 10.55 7.00
N ILE A 83 10.31 10.16 8.12
CA ILE A 83 9.27 10.92 8.81
C ILE A 83 9.88 11.57 10.02
N LYS A 84 9.89 12.90 10.05
CA LYS A 84 10.41 13.68 11.17
C LYS A 84 9.34 14.60 11.72
N SER A 85 8.89 14.30 12.92
CA SER A 85 7.84 15.05 13.61
C SER A 85 8.23 15.31 15.06
N ARG A 86 7.91 16.53 15.56
CA ARG A 86 8.10 16.86 16.97
C ARG A 86 7.14 16.09 17.89
N LEU A 87 5.97 15.70 17.38
CA LEU A 87 4.93 15.00 18.15
C LEU A 87 4.98 13.48 18.01
N PHE A 88 5.34 12.99 16.81
CA PHE A 88 5.26 11.55 16.47
C PHE A 88 6.64 10.89 16.33
N GLY A 89 7.71 11.63 16.63
CA GLY A 89 9.07 11.10 16.60
C GLY A 89 9.74 11.17 15.24
N HIS A 90 10.84 10.41 15.10
CA HIS A 90 11.69 10.38 13.93
C HIS A 90 11.90 8.94 13.49
N SER A 91 11.50 8.59 12.30
CA SER A 91 11.58 7.22 11.76
C SER A 91 12.01 7.19 10.29
N LEU A 92 12.54 6.05 9.89
CA LEU A 92 12.77 5.68 8.50
C LEU A 92 11.83 4.51 8.19
N SER A 93 10.98 4.62 7.19
CA SER A 93 9.95 3.61 6.88
C SER A 93 10.01 3.18 5.43
N SER A 94 9.79 1.91 5.20
CA SER A 94 9.69 1.28 3.87
C SER A 94 8.26 1.33 3.33
N LEU A 95 7.80 2.21 3.01
CA LEU A 95 7.26 3.41 2.47
C LEU A 95 6.05 3.86 3.31
N PRO A 96 6.04 5.01 3.93
CA PRO A 96 4.90 5.50 4.71
C PRO A 96 3.67 5.64 3.82
N PHE A 97 2.48 5.47 4.41
CA PHE A 97 1.17 5.52 3.74
C PHE A 97 0.88 4.37 2.78
N CYS A 98 1.85 3.48 2.53
CA CYS A 98 1.67 2.27 1.72
C CYS A 98 1.36 1.05 2.58
N VAL A 99 0.71 0.06 1.97
CA VAL A 99 0.34 -1.19 2.67
C VAL A 99 1.51 -2.15 2.72
N TYR A 100 2.22 -2.26 1.62
CA TYR A 100 3.37 -3.12 1.44
C TYR A 100 4.63 -2.27 1.23
N GLY A 101 5.77 -2.82 1.57
CA GLY A 101 7.07 -2.23 1.40
C GLY A 101 8.12 -3.30 1.70
N GLY A 102 9.26 -2.89 2.29
CA GLY A 102 10.37 -3.80 2.53
C GLY A 102 11.24 -3.95 1.29
N ILE A 103 12.10 -4.96 1.30
CA ILE A 103 13.03 -5.22 0.22
C ILE A 103 12.40 -6.20 -0.76
N ALA A 104 12.36 -5.84 -2.05
CA ALA A 104 12.06 -6.74 -3.14
C ALA A 104 13.36 -7.08 -3.88
N ALA A 105 13.76 -8.35 -3.90
CA ALA A 105 15.04 -8.78 -4.46
C ALA A 105 14.93 -10.16 -5.12
N LEU A 106 15.79 -10.40 -6.14
CA LEU A 106 15.86 -11.68 -6.84
C LEU A 106 16.70 -12.71 -6.11
N ASN A 107 17.54 -12.28 -5.15
CA ASN A 107 18.44 -13.15 -4.40
C ASN A 107 18.80 -12.57 -3.03
N ASP A 108 19.31 -13.42 -2.15
CA ASP A 108 19.66 -13.04 -0.78
C ASP A 108 20.87 -12.10 -0.70
N ALA A 109 21.82 -12.18 -1.64
CA ALA A 109 22.98 -11.29 -1.63
C ALA A 109 22.56 -9.82 -1.81
N SER A 110 21.69 -9.56 -2.78
CA SER A 110 21.14 -8.22 -3.06
C SER A 110 20.22 -7.76 -1.92
N ARG A 111 19.42 -8.66 -1.36
CA ARG A 111 18.58 -8.39 -0.18
C ARG A 111 19.43 -7.96 1.02
N ASN A 112 20.43 -8.75 1.36
CA ASN A 112 21.30 -8.51 2.52
C ASN A 112 22.13 -7.21 2.34
N ALA A 113 22.54 -6.88 1.11
CA ALA A 113 23.23 -5.64 0.82
C ALA A 113 22.33 -4.41 1.05
N LEU A 114 21.08 -4.45 0.56
CA LEU A 114 20.08 -3.41 0.77
C LEU A 114 19.71 -3.25 2.25
N ASP A 115 19.52 -4.37 2.94
CA ASP A 115 19.16 -4.37 4.36
C ASP A 115 20.25 -3.75 5.23
N ARG A 116 21.50 -4.16 5.05
CA ARG A 116 22.65 -3.58 5.74
C ARG A 116 22.75 -2.08 5.48
N HIS A 117 22.63 -1.66 4.23
CA HIS A 117 22.69 -0.25 3.86
C HIS A 117 21.56 0.57 4.52
N ALA A 118 20.35 0.01 4.58
CA ALA A 118 19.22 0.69 5.24
C ALA A 118 19.41 0.82 6.76
N GLN A 119 19.98 -0.20 7.41
CA GLN A 119 20.31 -0.13 8.84
C GLN A 119 21.42 0.91 9.13
N GLU A 120 22.47 0.97 8.30
CA GLU A 120 23.52 1.99 8.38
C GLU A 120 22.96 3.40 8.16
N LEU A 121 22.06 3.55 7.18
CA LEU A 121 21.36 4.80 6.92
C LEU A 121 20.51 5.24 8.12
N ALA A 122 19.73 4.33 8.69
CA ALA A 122 18.90 4.58 9.86
C ALA A 122 19.75 5.04 11.06
N ALA A 123 20.89 4.38 11.29
CA ALA A 123 21.86 4.76 12.33
C ALA A 123 22.46 6.14 12.07
N SER A 124 22.86 6.44 10.82
CA SER A 124 23.46 7.74 10.44
C SER A 124 22.47 8.90 10.60
N LEU A 125 21.19 8.68 10.24
CA LEU A 125 20.09 9.64 10.42
C LEU A 125 19.66 9.79 11.88
N LYS A 126 20.14 8.90 12.74
CA LYS A 126 19.80 8.89 14.18
C LYS A 126 18.28 8.79 14.40
N VAL A 127 17.58 7.97 13.63
CA VAL A 127 16.15 7.76 13.78
C VAL A 127 15.82 7.01 15.08
N GLY A 128 14.58 7.10 15.52
CA GLY A 128 14.06 6.28 16.63
C GLY A 128 13.98 4.81 16.23
N HIS A 129 13.51 4.54 15.01
CA HIS A 129 13.42 3.19 14.47
C HIS A 129 13.45 3.19 12.93
N LEU A 130 13.83 2.03 12.38
CA LEU A 130 13.61 1.62 10.99
C LEU A 130 12.39 0.70 10.96
N GLU A 131 11.44 0.92 10.02
CA GLU A 131 10.23 0.12 9.85
C GLU A 131 10.22 -0.51 8.46
N TYR A 132 10.02 -1.84 8.39
CA TYR A 132 9.70 -2.55 7.16
C TYR A 132 8.26 -3.05 7.19
N ARG A 133 7.56 -2.93 6.04
CA ARG A 133 6.17 -3.38 5.83
C ARG A 133 6.15 -4.64 4.98
N ASN A 134 6.60 -5.72 5.56
CA ASN A 134 6.79 -6.99 4.89
C ASN A 134 5.47 -7.78 4.75
N GLN A 135 5.37 -8.58 3.68
CA GLN A 135 4.31 -9.58 3.52
C GLN A 135 4.67 -10.90 4.19
N GLU A 136 5.96 -11.16 4.37
CA GLU A 136 6.52 -12.34 5.04
C GLU A 136 7.51 -11.91 6.13
N PRO A 137 7.67 -12.66 7.23
CA PRO A 137 8.65 -12.33 8.25
C PRO A 137 10.08 -12.45 7.71
N ARG A 138 10.93 -11.50 8.03
CA ARG A 138 12.32 -11.44 7.54
C ARG A 138 13.35 -11.36 8.67
N HIS A 139 13.03 -10.74 9.79
CA HIS A 139 13.94 -10.48 10.90
C HIS A 139 13.39 -11.08 12.19
N ALA A 140 13.91 -12.25 12.60
CA ALA A 140 13.47 -12.94 13.81
C ALA A 140 13.79 -12.20 15.11
N ASP A 141 14.81 -11.34 15.08
CA ASP A 141 15.29 -10.54 16.21
C ASP A 141 14.66 -9.13 16.29
N TRP A 142 13.95 -8.70 15.26
CA TRP A 142 13.26 -7.41 15.28
C TRP A 142 11.91 -7.50 15.99
N LYS A 143 11.45 -6.37 16.50
CA LYS A 143 10.09 -6.29 17.01
C LYS A 143 9.10 -6.32 15.85
N SER A 144 8.03 -7.12 15.96
CA SER A 144 6.98 -7.20 14.94
C SER A 144 5.62 -6.79 15.51
N LYS A 145 4.81 -6.14 14.67
CA LYS A 145 3.46 -5.71 15.00
C LYS A 145 2.44 -6.59 14.29
N GLU A 146 1.79 -7.47 15.03
CA GLU A 146 0.75 -8.39 14.55
C GLU A 146 -0.65 -7.75 14.54
N LEU A 147 -0.74 -6.52 14.11
CA LEU A 147 -1.99 -5.76 14.12
C LEU A 147 -2.67 -5.73 12.75
N TYR A 148 -1.90 -5.98 11.71
CA TYR A 148 -2.34 -5.77 10.34
C TYR A 148 -2.47 -7.07 9.57
N VAL A 149 -3.53 -7.13 8.78
CA VAL A 149 -3.75 -8.19 7.79
C VAL A 149 -4.08 -7.57 6.44
N THR A 150 -3.80 -8.28 5.36
CA THR A 150 -4.30 -7.95 4.03
C THR A 150 -5.37 -8.94 3.61
N PHE A 151 -6.12 -8.60 2.56
CA PHE A 151 -7.19 -9.42 2.00
C PHE A 151 -7.03 -9.47 0.49
N ARG A 152 -6.53 -10.58 -0.01
CA ARG A 152 -6.31 -10.82 -1.44
C ARG A 152 -7.03 -12.07 -1.86
N LYS A 153 -7.64 -12.05 -3.04
CA LYS A 153 -8.38 -13.18 -3.60
C LYS A 153 -8.26 -13.16 -5.12
N GLU A 154 -8.14 -14.33 -5.72
CA GLU A 154 -8.31 -14.48 -7.16
C GLU A 154 -9.75 -14.18 -7.56
N ILE A 155 -9.91 -13.50 -8.68
CA ILE A 155 -11.19 -13.26 -9.34
C ILE A 155 -11.26 -14.09 -10.63
N LEU A 156 -12.43 -14.61 -10.88
CA LEU A 156 -12.70 -15.47 -12.04
C LEU A 156 -12.87 -14.62 -13.30
N PRO A 157 -12.60 -15.18 -14.49
CA PRO A 157 -12.79 -14.47 -15.76
C PRO A 157 -14.25 -14.10 -16.06
N ASP A 158 -15.21 -14.76 -15.41
CA ASP A 158 -16.63 -14.54 -15.59
C ASP A 158 -17.24 -13.73 -14.44
N PRO A 159 -17.81 -12.53 -14.70
CA PRO A 159 -18.47 -11.72 -13.68
C PRO A 159 -19.59 -12.45 -12.94
N GLU A 160 -20.37 -13.29 -13.60
CA GLU A 160 -21.48 -14.01 -12.94
C GLU A 160 -20.95 -15.03 -11.92
N GLN A 161 -19.87 -15.73 -12.24
CA GLN A 161 -19.21 -16.63 -11.30
C GLN A 161 -18.62 -15.87 -10.11
N ASN A 162 -18.03 -14.69 -10.33
CA ASN A 162 -17.59 -13.82 -9.25
C ASN A 162 -18.76 -13.38 -8.35
N MET A 163 -19.90 -13.00 -8.93
CA MET A 163 -21.10 -12.67 -8.16
C MET A 163 -21.56 -13.86 -7.30
N LEU A 164 -21.55 -15.08 -7.85
CA LEU A 164 -21.93 -16.29 -7.11
C LEU A 164 -20.94 -16.64 -6.00
N ALA A 165 -19.65 -16.34 -6.19
CA ALA A 165 -18.61 -16.56 -5.19
C ALA A 165 -18.68 -15.60 -3.99
N ILE A 166 -19.39 -14.46 -4.11
CA ILE A 166 -19.66 -13.57 -2.97
C ILE A 166 -20.65 -14.28 -2.00
N PRO A 167 -20.38 -14.30 -0.68
CA PRO A 167 -21.28 -14.89 0.31
C PRO A 167 -22.71 -14.35 0.20
N LYS A 168 -23.71 -15.21 0.41
CA LYS A 168 -25.14 -14.93 0.17
C LYS A 168 -25.61 -13.61 0.76
N LYS A 169 -25.22 -13.31 2.01
CA LYS A 169 -25.59 -12.06 2.70
C LYS A 169 -25.06 -10.84 1.98
N GLN A 170 -23.77 -10.86 1.61
CA GLN A 170 -23.10 -9.72 0.96
C GLN A 170 -23.56 -9.55 -0.50
N ARG A 171 -23.79 -10.68 -1.20
CA ARG A 171 -24.39 -10.67 -2.53
C ARG A 171 -25.80 -10.04 -2.53
N ALA A 172 -26.59 -10.25 -1.48
CA ALA A 172 -27.88 -9.58 -1.33
C ALA A 172 -27.72 -8.04 -1.22
N MET A 173 -26.64 -7.55 -0.58
CA MET A 173 -26.35 -6.12 -0.52
C MET A 173 -25.95 -5.57 -1.90
N VAL A 174 -25.13 -6.28 -2.65
CA VAL A 174 -24.81 -5.90 -4.04
C VAL A 174 -26.10 -5.80 -4.89
N ARG A 175 -26.97 -6.81 -4.82
CA ARG A 175 -28.25 -6.81 -5.54
C ARG A 175 -29.19 -5.68 -5.09
N LYS A 176 -29.12 -5.27 -3.82
CA LYS A 176 -29.84 -4.09 -3.33
C LYS A 176 -29.36 -2.81 -4.03
N GLY A 177 -28.05 -2.64 -4.19
CA GLY A 177 -27.48 -1.50 -4.94
C GLY A 177 -27.92 -1.51 -6.41
N ILE A 178 -27.88 -2.68 -7.08
CA ILE A 178 -28.38 -2.83 -8.46
C ILE A 178 -29.87 -2.42 -8.53
N LYS A 179 -30.71 -2.94 -7.63
CA LYS A 179 -32.16 -2.64 -7.58
C LYS A 179 -32.44 -1.15 -7.29
N ALA A 180 -31.55 -0.48 -6.57
CA ALA A 180 -31.67 0.95 -6.28
C ALA A 180 -31.32 1.83 -7.51
N GLY A 181 -30.90 1.25 -8.62
CA GLY A 181 -30.57 1.95 -9.84
C GLY A 181 -29.27 2.75 -9.76
N LEU A 182 -28.33 2.32 -8.89
CA LEU A 182 -27.02 2.96 -8.78
C LEU A 182 -26.27 2.89 -10.10
N GLN A 183 -25.55 3.98 -10.44
CA GLN A 183 -24.75 4.08 -11.64
C GLN A 183 -23.26 4.12 -11.27
N CYS A 184 -22.42 3.56 -12.11
CA CYS A 184 -20.97 3.57 -11.99
C CYS A 184 -20.37 4.47 -13.05
N GLU A 185 -19.56 5.44 -12.66
CA GLU A 185 -18.90 6.39 -13.53
C GLU A 185 -17.40 6.42 -13.25
N ILE A 186 -16.59 6.63 -14.29
CA ILE A 186 -15.14 6.80 -14.16
C ILE A 186 -14.83 8.28 -14.21
N ASP A 187 -14.06 8.77 -13.24
CA ASP A 187 -13.72 10.18 -13.09
C ASP A 187 -12.34 10.49 -13.63
N ASP A 188 -12.26 11.60 -14.36
CA ASP A 188 -10.99 12.15 -14.83
C ASP A 188 -10.28 12.98 -13.74
N ASN A 189 -11.02 13.45 -12.72
CA ASN A 189 -10.52 14.28 -11.63
C ASN A 189 -10.84 13.68 -10.25
N VAL A 190 -10.29 14.29 -9.21
CA VAL A 190 -10.36 13.77 -7.83
C VAL A 190 -11.50 14.35 -6.99
N ASP A 191 -12.37 15.20 -7.55
CA ASP A 191 -13.29 16.03 -6.77
C ASP A 191 -14.34 15.19 -6.04
N ARG A 192 -15.01 14.30 -6.78
CA ARG A 192 -16.03 13.41 -6.21
C ARG A 192 -15.41 12.40 -5.24
N LEU A 193 -14.25 11.85 -5.58
CA LEU A 193 -13.48 10.99 -4.67
C LEU A 193 -13.16 11.71 -3.37
N PHE A 194 -12.58 12.93 -3.46
CA PHE A 194 -12.18 13.66 -2.27
C PHE A 194 -13.39 13.96 -1.37
N THR A 195 -14.53 14.32 -1.94
CA THR A 195 -15.78 14.55 -1.19
C THR A 195 -16.22 13.31 -0.43
N ALA A 196 -16.34 12.16 -1.12
CA ALA A 196 -16.76 10.89 -0.50
C ALA A 196 -15.75 10.39 0.54
N TYR A 197 -14.45 10.45 0.21
CA TYR A 197 -13.37 10.04 1.11
C TYR A 197 -13.31 10.92 2.37
N ALA A 198 -13.28 12.24 2.22
CA ALA A 198 -13.20 13.17 3.35
C ALA A 198 -14.39 12.99 4.31
N THR A 199 -15.61 12.90 3.77
CA THR A 199 -16.82 12.62 4.55
C THR A 199 -16.71 11.33 5.34
N SER A 200 -16.26 10.25 4.67
CA SER A 200 -16.14 8.94 5.30
C SER A 200 -15.10 8.89 6.41
N VAL A 201 -13.87 9.39 6.16
CA VAL A 201 -12.78 9.34 7.16
C VAL A 201 -13.02 10.31 8.32
N HIS A 202 -13.64 11.46 8.07
CA HIS A 202 -14.07 12.39 9.12
C HIS A 202 -15.07 11.73 10.08
N ARG A 203 -16.08 11.06 9.54
CA ARG A 203 -17.05 10.28 10.34
C ARG A 203 -16.39 9.20 11.18
N LEU A 204 -15.26 8.63 10.71
CA LEU A 204 -14.45 7.67 11.47
C LEU A 204 -13.51 8.33 12.50
N GLY A 205 -13.45 9.66 12.56
CA GLY A 205 -12.55 10.40 13.45
C GLY A 205 -11.09 10.35 13.02
N THR A 206 -10.83 10.16 11.73
CA THR A 206 -9.49 10.07 11.14
C THR A 206 -9.17 11.36 10.38
N PRO A 207 -7.97 11.97 10.57
CA PRO A 207 -7.53 13.10 9.76
C PRO A 207 -7.45 12.74 8.28
N VAL A 208 -7.94 13.66 7.41
CA VAL A 208 -7.95 13.45 5.96
C VAL A 208 -6.62 13.81 5.32
N PHE A 209 -6.24 13.10 4.25
CA PHE A 209 -5.17 13.54 3.35
C PHE A 209 -5.61 14.81 2.58
N SER A 210 -4.63 15.57 2.09
CA SER A 210 -4.92 16.73 1.25
C SER A 210 -5.47 16.31 -0.11
N LYS A 211 -6.32 17.14 -0.71
CA LYS A 211 -6.77 16.93 -2.09
C LYS A 211 -5.60 16.89 -3.07
N LYS A 212 -4.52 17.69 -2.80
CA LYS A 212 -3.27 17.67 -3.54
C LYS A 212 -2.65 16.26 -3.61
N TYR A 213 -2.73 15.47 -2.54
CA TYR A 213 -2.20 14.11 -2.52
C TYR A 213 -2.88 13.23 -3.58
N PHE A 214 -4.21 13.28 -3.68
CA PHE A 214 -4.97 12.51 -4.67
C PHE A 214 -4.68 12.98 -6.11
N HIS A 215 -4.55 14.30 -6.34
CA HIS A 215 -4.08 14.82 -7.61
C HIS A 215 -2.70 14.29 -7.96
N THR A 216 -1.76 14.31 -7.01
CA THR A 216 -0.41 13.80 -7.24
C THR A 216 -0.40 12.31 -7.58
N LEU A 217 -1.26 11.49 -6.95
CA LEU A 217 -1.40 10.08 -7.29
C LEU A 217 -1.87 9.89 -8.74
N LYS A 218 -2.91 10.63 -9.14
CA LYS A 218 -3.45 10.56 -10.51
C LYS A 218 -2.41 11.04 -11.54
N ASP A 219 -1.73 12.16 -11.27
CA ASP A 219 -0.68 12.71 -12.14
C ASP A 219 0.50 11.75 -12.35
N VAL A 220 0.95 11.09 -11.26
CA VAL A 220 2.15 10.25 -11.28
C VAL A 220 1.88 8.89 -11.88
N PHE A 221 0.73 8.30 -11.58
CA PHE A 221 0.42 6.92 -12.00
C PHE A 221 -0.51 6.83 -13.22
N GLY A 222 -1.08 7.95 -13.66
CA GLY A 222 -1.85 8.00 -14.91
C GLY A 222 -2.95 6.95 -14.98
N ASP A 223 -2.89 6.10 -16.01
CA ASP A 223 -3.87 5.04 -16.26
C ASP A 223 -3.83 3.90 -15.23
N ASP A 224 -2.71 3.74 -14.51
CA ASP A 224 -2.60 2.78 -13.41
C ASP A 224 -3.31 3.26 -12.12
N CYS A 225 -3.93 4.46 -12.15
CA CYS A 225 -4.69 5.07 -11.07
C CYS A 225 -6.08 5.51 -11.56
N GLU A 226 -7.08 4.66 -11.37
CA GLU A 226 -8.47 4.92 -11.80
C GLU A 226 -9.33 5.35 -10.61
N ILE A 227 -10.22 6.31 -10.84
CA ILE A 227 -11.23 6.74 -9.87
C ILE A 227 -12.59 6.31 -10.37
N GLN A 228 -13.29 5.53 -9.56
CA GLN A 228 -14.65 5.07 -9.81
C GLN A 228 -15.59 5.70 -8.80
N THR A 229 -16.65 6.35 -9.28
CA THR A 229 -17.69 6.98 -8.45
C THR A 229 -19.03 6.33 -8.71
N ILE A 230 -19.73 6.01 -7.64
CA ILE A 230 -21.10 5.53 -7.67
C ILE A 230 -22.06 6.70 -7.42
N THR A 231 -23.04 6.81 -8.28
CA THR A 231 -24.08 7.85 -8.18
C THR A 231 -25.47 7.24 -8.07
N ASN A 232 -26.38 8.02 -7.47
CA ASN A 232 -27.82 7.75 -7.46
C ASN A 232 -28.53 9.02 -7.91
N GLN A 233 -29.20 8.97 -9.04
CA GLN A 233 -29.87 10.16 -9.63
C GLN A 233 -28.93 11.38 -9.71
N GLY A 234 -27.68 11.16 -10.15
CA GLY A 234 -26.65 12.18 -10.30
C GLY A 234 -25.97 12.63 -9.00
N ARG A 235 -26.39 12.13 -7.83
CA ARG A 235 -25.75 12.44 -6.54
C ARG A 235 -24.69 11.41 -6.19
N ILE A 236 -23.56 11.86 -5.64
CA ILE A 236 -22.47 10.98 -5.17
C ILE A 236 -22.99 10.10 -4.04
N VAL A 237 -22.79 8.79 -4.16
CA VAL A 237 -23.08 7.81 -3.11
C VAL A 237 -21.79 7.29 -2.48
N SER A 238 -20.84 6.87 -3.29
CA SER A 238 -19.52 6.40 -2.86
C SER A 238 -18.51 6.57 -3.98
N SER A 239 -17.23 6.61 -3.63
CA SER A 239 -16.14 6.68 -4.62
C SER A 239 -14.91 5.93 -4.13
N VAL A 240 -14.13 5.39 -5.05
CA VAL A 240 -12.89 4.68 -4.77
C VAL A 240 -11.82 5.00 -5.82
N LEU A 241 -10.61 5.30 -5.33
CA LEU A 241 -9.39 5.32 -6.13
C LEU A 241 -8.75 3.94 -6.03
N SER A 242 -8.45 3.36 -7.18
CA SER A 242 -7.85 2.04 -7.30
C SER A 242 -6.57 2.11 -8.11
N PHE A 243 -5.59 1.29 -7.73
CA PHE A 243 -4.38 1.07 -8.50
C PHE A 243 -4.46 -0.23 -9.27
N TYR A 244 -3.83 -0.24 -10.44
CA TYR A 244 -3.69 -1.40 -11.29
C TYR A 244 -2.21 -1.73 -11.46
N PHE A 245 -1.85 -2.99 -11.22
CA PHE A 245 -0.46 -3.42 -11.30
C PHE A 245 -0.37 -4.88 -11.71
N ARG A 246 0.29 -5.16 -12.83
CA ARG A 246 0.34 -6.49 -13.44
C ARG A 246 -1.08 -7.02 -13.68
N ASP A 247 -1.45 -8.09 -13.00
CA ASP A 247 -2.77 -8.74 -13.06
C ASP A 247 -3.66 -8.41 -11.85
N GLN A 248 -3.34 -7.35 -11.07
CA GLN A 248 -4.02 -7.03 -9.83
C GLN A 248 -4.72 -5.67 -9.88
N VAL A 249 -5.89 -5.59 -9.25
CA VAL A 249 -6.59 -4.34 -8.92
C VAL A 249 -6.60 -4.14 -7.41
N LEU A 250 -6.21 -2.94 -6.97
CA LEU A 250 -6.07 -2.56 -5.56
C LEU A 250 -6.98 -1.36 -5.25
N PRO A 251 -8.23 -1.54 -4.79
CA PRO A 251 -9.02 -0.44 -4.23
C PRO A 251 -8.31 0.12 -2.99
N TYR A 252 -7.91 1.38 -3.05
CA TYR A 252 -6.96 1.90 -2.09
C TYR A 252 -7.51 3.00 -1.21
N TYR A 253 -8.05 4.05 -1.79
CA TYR A 253 -8.72 5.12 -1.06
C TYR A 253 -10.17 5.21 -1.48
N GLY A 254 -11.07 5.01 -0.55
CA GLY A 254 -12.49 5.09 -0.85
C GLY A 254 -13.30 5.59 0.33
N GLY A 255 -14.53 5.99 0.03
CA GLY A 255 -15.48 6.42 1.02
C GLY A 255 -16.91 6.43 0.50
N GLY A 256 -17.85 6.43 1.42
CA GLY A 256 -19.27 6.59 1.11
C GLY A 256 -19.87 7.78 1.85
N MET A 257 -20.80 8.44 1.17
CA MET A 257 -21.65 9.47 1.73
C MET A 257 -22.59 8.86 2.79
N ASP A 258 -23.32 9.66 3.53
CA ASP A 258 -24.18 9.15 4.61
C ASP A 258 -25.29 8.22 4.09
N GLU A 259 -25.84 8.50 2.91
CA GLU A 259 -26.84 7.68 2.24
C GLU A 259 -26.31 6.36 1.68
N ALA A 260 -25.01 6.19 1.53
CA ALA A 260 -24.42 4.97 0.94
C ALA A 260 -24.87 3.69 1.63
N ARG A 261 -25.06 3.73 2.95
CA ARG A 261 -25.52 2.58 3.73
C ARG A 261 -26.98 2.20 3.40
N ALA A 262 -27.85 3.20 3.19
CA ALA A 262 -29.24 2.98 2.89
C ALA A 262 -29.45 2.25 1.55
N VAL A 263 -28.61 2.55 0.56
CA VAL A 263 -28.70 2.00 -0.81
C VAL A 263 -27.64 0.92 -1.11
N ALA A 264 -26.87 0.48 -0.09
CA ALA A 264 -25.74 -0.45 -0.24
C ALA A 264 -24.67 0.02 -1.25
N GLY A 265 -24.39 1.31 -1.24
CA GLY A 265 -23.50 1.95 -2.21
C GLY A 265 -22.06 1.43 -2.19
N ASN A 266 -21.50 1.16 -0.99
CA ASN A 266 -20.14 0.60 -0.90
C ASN A 266 -20.06 -0.83 -1.45
N ASP A 267 -21.09 -1.65 -1.22
CA ASP A 267 -21.14 -3.01 -1.76
C ASP A 267 -21.26 -2.99 -3.28
N PHE A 268 -22.11 -2.13 -3.81
CA PHE A 268 -22.23 -1.93 -5.24
C PHE A 268 -20.92 -1.39 -5.86
N MET A 269 -20.25 -0.46 -5.19
CA MET A 269 -18.97 0.10 -5.63
C MET A 269 -17.89 -0.96 -5.79
N TYR A 270 -17.70 -1.82 -4.79
CA TYR A 270 -16.68 -2.88 -4.88
C TYR A 270 -17.07 -3.98 -5.84
N TRP A 271 -18.37 -4.25 -6.00
CA TRP A 271 -18.85 -5.16 -7.03
C TRP A 271 -18.54 -4.65 -8.43
N GLU A 272 -18.87 -3.40 -8.73
CA GLU A 272 -18.59 -2.79 -10.03
C GLU A 272 -17.10 -2.74 -10.34
N LEU A 273 -16.27 -2.43 -9.34
CA LEU A 273 -14.83 -2.48 -9.50
C LEU A 273 -14.34 -3.90 -9.83
N MET A 274 -14.84 -4.91 -9.12
CA MET A 274 -14.49 -6.32 -9.36
C MET A 274 -14.95 -6.78 -10.74
N ARG A 275 -16.18 -6.44 -11.14
CA ARG A 275 -16.73 -6.77 -12.45
C ARG A 275 -15.89 -6.16 -13.57
N ARG A 276 -15.58 -4.86 -13.48
CA ARG A 276 -14.74 -4.15 -14.45
C ARG A 276 -13.31 -4.70 -14.51
N ALA A 277 -12.72 -5.03 -13.36
CA ALA A 277 -11.39 -5.63 -13.31
C ALA A 277 -11.38 -7.00 -14.00
N CYS A 278 -12.39 -7.82 -13.77
CA CYS A 278 -12.59 -9.10 -14.45
C CYS A 278 -12.71 -8.91 -15.97
N GLU A 279 -13.53 -7.98 -16.43
CA GLU A 279 -13.72 -7.66 -17.87
C GLU A 279 -12.43 -7.15 -18.55
N LYS A 280 -11.58 -6.46 -17.79
CA LYS A 280 -10.24 -6.00 -18.24
C LYS A 280 -9.18 -7.11 -18.16
N GLY A 281 -9.51 -8.33 -17.69
CA GLY A 281 -8.61 -9.47 -17.61
C GLY A 281 -7.69 -9.51 -16.37
N TYR A 282 -7.95 -8.67 -15.37
CA TYR A 282 -7.25 -8.76 -14.08
C TYR A 282 -7.66 -10.03 -13.34
N LYS A 283 -6.71 -10.61 -12.59
CA LYS A 283 -6.88 -11.93 -11.95
C LYS A 283 -6.94 -11.85 -10.43
N VAL A 284 -6.44 -10.79 -9.82
CA VAL A 284 -6.38 -10.65 -8.37
C VAL A 284 -7.06 -9.37 -7.92
N PHE A 285 -7.94 -9.50 -6.93
CA PHE A 285 -8.54 -8.38 -6.22
C PHE A 285 -7.87 -8.25 -4.85
N ASP A 286 -7.10 -7.18 -4.64
CA ASP A 286 -6.41 -6.88 -3.39
C ASP A 286 -7.12 -5.77 -2.64
N PHE A 287 -7.94 -6.13 -1.67
CA PHE A 287 -8.62 -5.16 -0.79
C PHE A 287 -7.66 -4.38 0.12
N GLY A 288 -6.38 -4.74 0.14
CA GLY A 288 -5.37 -4.13 0.99
C GLY A 288 -5.59 -4.34 2.48
N ARG A 289 -4.80 -3.59 3.24
CA ARG A 289 -4.68 -3.72 4.70
C ARG A 289 -5.96 -3.41 5.46
N SER A 290 -6.15 -4.16 6.55
CA SER A 290 -7.05 -3.78 7.65
C SER A 290 -6.38 -4.04 9.00
N LYS A 291 -6.85 -3.34 10.04
CA LYS A 291 -6.50 -3.70 11.42
C LYS A 291 -7.45 -4.77 11.90
N LEU A 292 -6.94 -5.73 12.66
CA LEU A 292 -7.73 -6.75 13.33
C LEU A 292 -8.81 -6.09 14.22
N GLY A 293 -10.01 -6.65 14.23
CA GLY A 293 -11.12 -6.19 15.07
C GLY A 293 -11.76 -4.86 14.66
N THR A 294 -11.54 -4.40 13.42
CA THR A 294 -12.18 -3.18 12.89
C THR A 294 -13.34 -3.51 11.94
N GLY A 295 -14.27 -2.57 11.76
CA GLY A 295 -15.36 -2.73 10.81
C GLY A 295 -14.89 -2.94 9.35
N ALA A 296 -13.73 -2.39 8.98
CA ALA A 296 -13.12 -2.64 7.68
C ALA A 296 -12.61 -4.09 7.53
N PHE A 297 -12.11 -4.68 8.62
CA PHE A 297 -11.74 -6.09 8.68
C PHE A 297 -12.98 -6.98 8.47
N ASP A 298 -14.06 -6.72 9.23
CA ASP A 298 -15.29 -7.50 9.15
C ASP A 298 -15.95 -7.38 7.78
N PHE A 299 -15.94 -6.18 7.18
CA PHE A 299 -16.46 -5.94 5.84
C PHE A 299 -15.78 -6.85 4.81
N LYS A 300 -14.45 -6.86 4.76
CA LYS A 300 -13.68 -7.67 3.80
C LYS A 300 -13.86 -9.17 4.03
N LYS A 301 -13.90 -9.60 5.29
CA LYS A 301 -14.19 -10.98 5.66
C LYS A 301 -15.61 -11.40 5.21
N ASN A 302 -16.60 -10.52 5.36
CA ASN A 302 -17.95 -10.77 4.92
C ASN A 302 -18.07 -10.88 3.39
N TRP A 303 -17.14 -10.29 2.64
CA TRP A 303 -17.01 -10.45 1.20
C TRP A 303 -16.37 -11.79 0.76
N GLY A 304 -16.04 -12.65 1.73
CA GLY A 304 -15.45 -13.97 1.47
C GLY A 304 -13.95 -13.95 1.20
N PHE A 305 -13.25 -12.90 1.67
CA PHE A 305 -11.80 -12.84 1.64
C PHE A 305 -11.22 -13.38 2.94
N ALA A 306 -10.19 -14.22 2.84
CA ALA A 306 -9.44 -14.69 4.00
C ALA A 306 -8.38 -13.64 4.39
N PRO A 307 -8.24 -13.33 5.70
CA PRO A 307 -7.15 -12.47 6.15
C PRO A 307 -5.80 -13.18 6.02
N GLN A 308 -4.78 -12.44 5.55
CA GLN A 308 -3.39 -12.85 5.46
C GLN A 308 -2.57 -11.91 6.33
N SER A 309 -1.75 -12.43 7.23
CA SER A 309 -0.94 -11.63 8.15
C SER A 309 0.04 -10.72 7.40
N LEU A 310 0.29 -9.54 7.95
CA LEU A 310 1.35 -8.63 7.51
C LEU A 310 2.35 -8.45 8.65
N TYR A 311 3.61 -8.40 8.30
CA TYR A 311 4.73 -8.34 9.23
C TYR A 311 5.38 -6.95 9.16
N TYR A 312 4.90 -6.05 10.04
CA TYR A 312 5.52 -4.75 10.19
C TYR A 312 6.62 -4.87 11.24
N GLU A 313 7.85 -4.94 10.74
CA GLU A 313 9.06 -5.21 11.54
C GLU A 313 9.78 -3.90 11.85
N TYR A 314 10.26 -3.77 13.09
CA TYR A 314 10.87 -2.57 13.64
C TYR A 314 12.25 -2.87 14.20
N GLN A 315 13.28 -2.28 13.61
CA GLN A 315 14.59 -2.17 14.25
C GLN A 315 14.63 -0.90 15.09
N LEU A 316 14.67 -1.05 16.40
CA LEU A 316 14.73 0.07 17.32
C LEU A 316 16.17 0.60 17.42
N HIS A 317 16.35 1.92 17.27
CA HIS A 317 17.65 2.60 17.40
C HIS A 317 17.66 3.50 18.65
N ARG A 318 17.04 4.68 18.57
CA ARG A 318 16.93 5.61 19.70
C ARG A 318 15.65 5.45 20.51
N SER A 319 14.64 4.82 19.93
CA SER A 319 13.42 4.46 20.64
C SER A 319 13.61 3.16 21.41
N THR A 320 13.06 3.09 22.62
CA THR A 320 13.05 1.87 23.45
C THR A 320 11.80 1.02 23.21
N GLU A 321 10.77 1.62 22.62
CA GLU A 321 9.48 0.98 22.36
C GLU A 321 9.04 1.19 20.91
N MET A 322 8.22 0.26 20.42
CA MET A 322 7.57 0.39 19.11
C MET A 322 6.58 1.58 19.14
N PRO A 323 6.42 2.29 18.01
CA PRO A 323 5.42 3.36 17.92
C PRO A 323 4.02 2.81 18.14
N ASP A 324 3.25 3.42 19.03
CA ASP A 324 1.84 3.06 19.27
C ASP A 324 0.92 4.11 18.64
N ASN A 325 0.64 3.93 17.36
CA ASN A 325 -0.29 4.77 16.57
C ASN A 325 -1.66 4.09 16.40
N ASN A 326 -2.05 3.22 17.36
CA ASN A 326 -3.33 2.52 17.26
C ASN A 326 -4.49 3.43 17.70
N PRO A 327 -5.45 3.79 16.80
CA PRO A 327 -6.64 4.58 17.17
C PRO A 327 -7.53 3.92 18.22
N LEU A 328 -7.40 2.60 18.40
CA LEU A 328 -8.13 1.86 19.44
C LEU A 328 -7.53 2.08 20.83
N ASN A 329 -6.32 2.66 20.95
CA ASN A 329 -5.74 3.02 22.22
C ASN A 329 -6.61 4.08 22.91
N PRO A 330 -6.97 3.90 24.20
CA PRO A 330 -7.78 4.85 24.95
C PRO A 330 -7.27 6.30 24.92
N LYS A 331 -5.96 6.51 24.80
CA LYS A 331 -5.34 7.84 24.67
C LYS A 331 -5.81 8.61 23.43
N PHE A 332 -6.15 7.92 22.35
CA PHE A 332 -6.64 8.55 21.12
C PHE A 332 -8.16 8.66 21.03
N ARG A 333 -8.91 8.00 21.92
CA ARG A 333 -10.40 8.02 21.89
C ARG A 333 -10.97 9.44 22.03
N LEU A 334 -10.37 10.26 22.90
CA LEU A 334 -10.80 11.64 23.06
C LEU A 334 -10.52 12.45 21.78
N PHE A 335 -9.33 12.30 21.21
CA PHE A 335 -8.97 12.94 19.94
C PHE A 335 -9.92 12.54 18.82
N VAL A 336 -10.21 11.25 18.65
CA VAL A 336 -11.15 10.72 17.64
C VAL A 336 -12.53 11.37 17.80
N LYS A 337 -13.07 11.43 19.04
CA LYS A 337 -14.35 12.08 19.32
C LYS A 337 -14.31 13.58 19.00
N MET A 338 -13.30 14.30 19.47
CA MET A 338 -13.16 15.74 19.19
C MET A 338 -13.08 15.99 17.67
N TRP A 339 -12.33 15.13 16.94
CA TRP A 339 -12.20 15.24 15.50
C TRP A 339 -13.54 15.09 14.76
N GLN A 340 -14.40 14.18 15.20
CA GLN A 340 -15.75 13.98 14.64
C GLN A 340 -16.68 15.18 14.81
N PHE A 341 -16.44 16.03 15.79
CA PHE A 341 -17.23 17.26 16.02
C PHE A 341 -16.72 18.49 15.23
N LEU A 342 -15.52 18.40 14.63
CA LEU A 342 -15.01 19.52 13.84
C LEU A 342 -15.87 19.76 12.59
N PRO A 343 -16.16 21.01 12.22
CA PRO A 343 -16.75 21.29 10.91
C PRO A 343 -15.85 20.76 9.78
N MET A 344 -16.44 20.21 8.73
CA MET A 344 -15.72 19.60 7.60
C MET A 344 -14.62 20.52 7.00
N PRO A 345 -14.87 21.84 6.78
CA PRO A 345 -13.82 22.74 6.28
C PRO A 345 -12.61 22.83 7.22
N VAL A 346 -12.83 22.79 8.53
CA VAL A 346 -11.75 22.81 9.53
C VAL A 346 -11.00 21.47 9.52
N ALA A 347 -11.72 20.36 9.50
CA ALA A 347 -11.11 19.02 9.44
C ALA A 347 -10.27 18.83 8.17
N THR A 348 -10.74 19.30 7.02
CA THR A 348 -10.01 19.24 5.75
C THR A 348 -8.80 20.17 5.68
N ALA A 349 -8.83 21.30 6.38
CA ALA A 349 -7.70 22.21 6.48
C ALA A 349 -6.61 21.67 7.45
N LEU A 350 -6.99 21.15 8.60
CA LEU A 350 -6.04 20.66 9.63
C LEU A 350 -5.54 19.24 9.36
N GLY A 351 -6.37 18.37 8.79
CA GLY A 351 -6.09 16.97 8.57
C GLY A 351 -4.74 16.69 7.89
N PRO A 352 -4.41 17.36 6.77
CA PRO A 352 -3.15 17.16 6.06
C PRO A 352 -1.89 17.42 6.91
N HIS A 353 -1.95 18.38 7.83
CA HIS A 353 -0.82 18.71 8.71
C HIS A 353 -0.57 17.64 9.78
N ILE A 354 -1.60 16.89 10.15
CA ILE A 354 -1.51 15.80 11.12
C ILE A 354 -1.13 14.51 10.42
N VAL A 355 -1.90 14.12 9.38
CA VAL A 355 -1.77 12.81 8.74
C VAL A 355 -0.41 12.59 8.10
N LYS A 356 0.23 13.64 7.55
CA LYS A 356 1.57 13.54 6.98
C LYS A 356 2.63 12.99 7.95
N ASN A 357 2.40 13.12 9.25
CA ASN A 357 3.33 12.66 10.28
C ASN A 357 2.96 11.29 10.88
N LEU A 358 1.85 10.67 10.41
CA LEU A 358 1.35 9.40 10.97
C LEU A 358 1.78 8.17 10.15
N GLY A 359 2.54 8.30 9.12
CA GLY A 359 3.15 7.39 8.15
C GLY A 359 2.83 5.92 8.16
#